data_4c1b0a4f6622fbaf6a095abbca7cab55
#
_entry.id   4c1b0a4f6622fbaf6a095abbca7cab55
#
_cell.length_a   1.000
_cell.length_b   1.000
_cell.length_c   1.000
_cell.angle_alpha   90.00
_cell.angle_beta   90.00
_cell.angle_gamma   90.00
#
_symmetry.space_group_name_H-M   'P 1'
#
loop_
_entity.id
_entity.type
_entity.pdbx_description
1 polymer ?
#
loop_
_entity_poly.entity_id
_entity_poly.type
_entity_poly.pdbx_seq_one_letter_code
_entity_poly.pdbx_strand_id
1 'polypeptide(L)'
;AGLLNQLLHLNNEMLSSQQRLQLQFKQLQYWQHDHQSILQDSKSSAAQQLRRLLKEIQQEQRQLNQILLPLSQHILQTGMAPFALACDALQRAVHDLAAETGKQVKLKLQGQTIEFDRAIIEALKDPLLHLVRNAIDHGIELPEQRLNRNKTEFGNIVISAQLKFGGVCISVGDDGQGVDQGQQRDQGFEVHVQRPPLTSRIAPVV
;
A
#
# COMPACT_ATOMS: atom_id res chain seq x y z
N ALA A 1 11.63 -11.65 -8.70
CA ALA A 1 10.91 -10.42 -9.12
C ALA A 1 10.02 -10.64 -10.35
N GLY A 2 10.46 -11.40 -11.38
CA GLY A 2 9.70 -11.57 -12.62
C GLY A 2 8.34 -12.29 -12.46
N LEU A 3 8.31 -13.42 -11.76
CA LEU A 3 7.10 -14.23 -11.60
C LEU A 3 6.00 -13.51 -10.81
N LEU A 4 6.37 -12.84 -9.72
CA LEU A 4 5.40 -12.09 -8.89
C LEU A 4 4.77 -10.93 -9.67
N ASN A 5 5.57 -10.17 -10.43
CA ASN A 5 5.05 -9.09 -11.27
C ASN A 5 4.12 -9.61 -12.36
N GLN A 6 4.42 -10.78 -12.95
CA GLN A 6 3.51 -11.44 -13.89
C GLN A 6 2.19 -11.86 -13.23
N LEU A 7 2.25 -12.43 -12.02
CA LEU A 7 1.05 -12.81 -11.26
C LEU A 7 0.19 -11.58 -10.91
N LEU A 8 0.80 -10.49 -10.48
CA LEU A 8 0.09 -9.23 -10.21
C LEU A 8 -0.55 -8.64 -11.46
N HIS A 9 0.14 -8.69 -12.60
CA HIS A 9 -0.41 -8.24 -13.88
C HIS A 9 -1.63 -9.07 -14.28
N LEU A 10 -1.51 -10.40 -14.25
CA LEU A 10 -2.61 -11.32 -14.54
C LEU A 10 -3.78 -11.14 -13.59
N ASN A 11 -3.51 -10.90 -12.31
CA ASN A 11 -4.55 -10.60 -11.32
C ASN A 11 -5.32 -9.32 -11.67
N ASN A 12 -4.63 -8.25 -12.09
CA ASN A 12 -5.28 -6.99 -12.50
C ASN A 12 -6.12 -7.16 -13.77
N GLU A 13 -5.64 -7.92 -14.75
CA GLU A 13 -6.41 -8.24 -15.97
C GLU A 13 -7.65 -9.06 -15.64
N MET A 14 -7.52 -10.05 -14.76
CA MET A 14 -8.62 -10.87 -14.28
C MET A 14 -9.69 -10.04 -13.57
N LEU A 15 -9.30 -9.13 -12.65
CA LEU A 15 -10.22 -8.22 -11.95
C LEU A 15 -10.93 -7.28 -12.93
N SER A 16 -10.22 -6.75 -13.92
CA SER A 16 -10.81 -5.89 -14.95
C SER A 16 -11.83 -6.65 -15.82
N SER A 17 -11.52 -7.89 -16.17
CA SER A 17 -12.44 -8.76 -16.92
C SER A 17 -13.69 -9.10 -16.10
N GLN A 18 -13.51 -9.39 -14.82
CA GLN A 18 -14.61 -9.64 -13.88
C GLN A 18 -15.55 -8.44 -13.75
N GLN A 19 -14.99 -7.22 -13.64
CA GLN A 19 -15.80 -5.99 -13.58
C GLN A 19 -16.62 -5.79 -14.86
N ARG A 20 -16.04 -6.04 -16.05
CA ARG A 20 -16.77 -5.97 -17.30
C ARG A 20 -17.92 -6.97 -17.37
N LEU A 21 -17.67 -8.22 -16.96
CA LEU A 21 -18.72 -9.24 -16.89
C LEU A 21 -19.85 -8.87 -15.93
N GLN A 22 -19.53 -8.28 -14.77
CA GLN A 22 -20.53 -7.80 -13.82
C GLN A 22 -21.40 -6.69 -14.40
N LEU A 23 -20.81 -5.74 -15.15
CA LEU A 23 -21.57 -4.68 -15.82
C LEU A 23 -22.52 -5.23 -16.89
N GLN A 24 -22.04 -6.15 -17.73
CA GLN A 24 -22.87 -6.81 -18.75
C GLN A 24 -24.00 -7.60 -18.10
N PHE A 25 -23.71 -8.26 -17.00
CA PHE A 25 -24.73 -9.01 -16.26
C PHE A 25 -25.79 -8.11 -15.63
N LYS A 26 -25.42 -6.96 -15.06
CA LYS A 26 -26.37 -5.96 -14.59
C LYS A 26 -27.29 -5.47 -15.72
N GLN A 27 -26.74 -5.22 -16.90
CA GLN A 27 -27.55 -4.83 -18.06
C GLN A 27 -28.58 -5.91 -18.44
N LEU A 28 -28.19 -7.18 -18.40
CA LEU A 28 -29.11 -8.30 -18.63
C LEU A 28 -30.19 -8.39 -17.54
N GLN A 29 -29.88 -8.11 -16.29
CA GLN A 29 -30.86 -8.09 -15.19
C GLN A 29 -31.87 -6.94 -15.37
N TYR A 30 -31.40 -5.74 -15.75
CA TYR A 30 -32.29 -4.61 -16.07
C TYR A 30 -33.23 -4.95 -17.23
N TRP A 31 -32.67 -5.52 -18.30
CA TRP A 31 -33.46 -5.95 -19.44
C TRP A 31 -34.51 -7.02 -19.04
N GLN A 32 -34.12 -8.01 -18.24
CA GLN A 32 -35.01 -9.04 -17.73
C GLN A 32 -36.14 -8.44 -16.88
N HIS A 33 -35.82 -7.45 -16.03
CA HIS A 33 -36.82 -6.77 -15.19
C HIS A 33 -37.81 -5.97 -16.03
N ASP A 34 -37.34 -5.21 -16.99
CA ASP A 34 -38.14 -4.36 -17.85
C ASP A 34 -39.09 -5.18 -18.78
N HIS A 35 -38.64 -6.40 -19.15
CA HIS A 35 -39.44 -7.32 -19.99
C HIS A 35 -40.09 -8.45 -19.19
N GLN A 36 -40.19 -8.32 -17.88
CA GLN A 36 -40.72 -9.38 -17.00
C GLN A 36 -42.15 -9.77 -17.35
N SER A 37 -43.00 -8.83 -17.71
CA SER A 37 -44.39 -9.09 -18.14
C SER A 37 -44.47 -9.96 -19.38
N ILE A 38 -43.62 -9.69 -20.36
CA ILE A 38 -43.54 -10.46 -21.61
C ILE A 38 -43.01 -11.89 -21.34
N LEU A 39 -42.04 -12.00 -20.43
CA LEU A 39 -41.44 -13.29 -20.05
C LEU A 39 -42.38 -14.14 -19.19
N GLN A 40 -43.24 -13.52 -18.36
CA GLN A 40 -44.20 -14.24 -17.48
C GLN A 40 -45.41 -14.73 -18.22
N ASP A 41 -45.93 -13.95 -19.15
CA ASP A 41 -47.17 -14.29 -19.91
C ASP A 41 -46.95 -15.30 -21.05
N SER A 42 -45.71 -15.45 -21.50
CA SER A 42 -45.46 -16.40 -22.58
C SER A 42 -45.31 -17.84 -22.04
N LYS A 43 -46.31 -18.68 -22.33
CA LYS A 43 -46.20 -20.14 -22.19
C LYS A 43 -45.23 -20.75 -23.25
N SER A 44 -44.49 -19.90 -23.94
CA SER A 44 -43.52 -20.31 -24.95
C SER A 44 -42.38 -21.09 -24.32
N SER A 45 -42.06 -22.23 -24.91
CA SER A 45 -40.87 -23.03 -24.54
C SER A 45 -39.57 -22.20 -24.56
N ALA A 46 -39.44 -21.24 -25.47
CA ALA A 46 -38.29 -20.37 -25.60
C ALA A 46 -38.13 -19.41 -24.39
N ALA A 47 -39.22 -18.85 -23.85
CA ALA A 47 -39.15 -18.00 -22.65
C ALA A 47 -38.76 -18.79 -21.39
N GLN A 48 -39.17 -20.03 -21.30
CA GLN A 48 -38.77 -20.93 -20.22
C GLN A 48 -37.30 -21.30 -20.31
N GLN A 49 -36.80 -21.60 -21.49
CA GLN A 49 -35.38 -21.88 -21.73
C GLN A 49 -34.50 -20.66 -21.43
N LEU A 50 -34.91 -19.47 -21.86
CA LEU A 50 -34.15 -18.24 -21.57
C LEU A 50 -34.04 -17.97 -20.07
N ARG A 51 -35.13 -18.13 -19.32
CA ARG A 51 -35.12 -18.00 -17.85
C ARG A 51 -34.16 -18.99 -17.18
N ARG A 52 -34.15 -20.22 -17.68
CA ARG A 52 -33.25 -21.26 -17.17
C ARG A 52 -31.79 -20.89 -17.42
N LEU A 53 -31.44 -20.51 -18.64
CA LEU A 53 -30.10 -20.08 -19.01
C LEU A 53 -29.62 -18.86 -18.19
N LEU A 54 -30.47 -17.87 -17.98
CA LEU A 54 -30.16 -16.70 -17.15
C LEU A 54 -29.86 -17.09 -15.70
N LYS A 55 -30.61 -18.05 -15.14
CA LYS A 55 -30.33 -18.57 -13.78
C LYS A 55 -29.02 -19.33 -13.72
N GLU A 56 -28.73 -20.16 -14.71
CA GLU A 56 -27.47 -20.93 -14.81
C GLU A 56 -26.27 -19.97 -14.89
N ILE A 57 -26.33 -18.94 -15.75
CA ILE A 57 -25.29 -17.92 -15.86
C ILE A 57 -25.11 -17.17 -14.53
N GLN A 58 -26.20 -16.82 -13.83
CA GLN A 58 -26.12 -16.20 -12.50
C GLN A 58 -25.40 -17.09 -11.49
N GLN A 59 -25.69 -18.36 -11.49
CA GLN A 59 -25.08 -19.31 -10.57
C GLN A 59 -23.58 -19.48 -10.85
N GLU A 60 -23.21 -19.63 -12.11
CA GLU A 60 -21.80 -19.73 -12.52
C GLU A 60 -21.01 -18.45 -12.17
N GLN A 61 -21.61 -17.28 -12.40
CA GLN A 61 -20.95 -16.02 -12.03
C GLN A 61 -20.72 -15.90 -10.52
N ARG A 62 -21.68 -16.33 -9.68
CA ARG A 62 -21.50 -16.36 -8.22
C ARG A 62 -20.38 -17.31 -7.82
N GLN A 63 -20.30 -18.47 -8.42
CA GLN A 63 -19.23 -19.44 -8.14
C GLN A 63 -17.86 -18.90 -8.55
N LEU A 64 -17.76 -18.28 -9.74
CA LEU A 64 -16.53 -17.62 -10.17
C LEU A 64 -16.09 -16.54 -9.19
N ASN A 65 -17.00 -15.69 -8.74
CA ASN A 65 -16.69 -14.64 -7.76
C ASN A 65 -16.20 -15.21 -6.42
N GLN A 66 -16.76 -16.31 -5.96
CA GLN A 66 -16.32 -16.99 -4.73
C GLN A 66 -14.90 -17.56 -4.83
N ILE A 67 -14.42 -17.89 -6.03
CA ILE A 67 -13.06 -18.38 -6.25
C ILE A 67 -12.09 -17.23 -6.51
N LEU A 68 -12.48 -16.29 -7.37
CA LEU A 68 -11.60 -15.22 -7.83
C LEU A 68 -11.24 -14.23 -6.72
N LEU A 69 -12.19 -13.85 -5.85
CA LEU A 69 -11.94 -12.90 -4.76
C LEU A 69 -10.88 -13.39 -3.77
N PRO A 70 -10.98 -14.61 -3.20
CA PRO A 70 -9.95 -15.14 -2.32
C PRO A 70 -8.60 -15.30 -3.03
N LEU A 71 -8.60 -15.76 -4.28
CA LEU A 71 -7.38 -15.93 -5.06
C LEU A 71 -6.65 -14.58 -5.24
N SER A 72 -7.39 -13.53 -5.62
CA SER A 72 -6.84 -12.18 -5.74
C SER A 72 -6.26 -11.67 -4.43
N GLN A 73 -6.95 -11.91 -3.31
CA GLN A 73 -6.46 -11.54 -1.97
C GLN A 73 -5.15 -12.26 -1.62
N HIS A 74 -5.04 -13.55 -1.90
CA HIS A 74 -3.82 -14.31 -1.66
C HIS A 74 -2.65 -13.84 -2.53
N ILE A 75 -2.90 -13.51 -3.80
CA ILE A 75 -1.86 -12.96 -4.70
C ILE A 75 -1.36 -11.63 -4.17
N LEU A 76 -2.27 -10.73 -3.76
CA LEU A 76 -1.90 -9.43 -3.18
C LEU A 76 -1.12 -9.59 -1.87
N GLN A 77 -1.54 -10.49 -0.98
CA GLN A 77 -0.81 -10.79 0.26
C GLN A 77 0.60 -11.34 0.00
N THR A 78 0.78 -12.15 -1.04
CA THR A 78 2.10 -12.67 -1.43
C THR A 78 3.05 -11.55 -1.88
N GLY A 79 2.50 -10.45 -2.41
CA GLY A 79 3.24 -9.27 -2.83
C GLY A 79 3.55 -8.27 -1.70
N MET A 80 2.95 -8.46 -0.51
CA MET A 80 3.15 -7.56 0.62
C MET A 80 4.39 -7.96 1.43
N ALA A 81 5.04 -6.95 1.98
CA ALA A 81 6.20 -7.13 2.83
C ALA A 81 6.22 -6.08 3.96
N PRO A 82 6.70 -6.41 5.16
CA PRO A 82 6.76 -5.49 6.28
C PRO A 82 7.77 -4.36 6.00
N PHE A 83 7.48 -3.17 6.51
CA PHE A 83 8.36 -2.00 6.42
C PHE A 83 9.76 -2.26 6.99
N ALA A 84 9.88 -3.18 7.93
CA ALA A 84 11.15 -3.64 8.45
C ALA A 84 12.18 -3.95 7.35
N LEU A 85 11.77 -4.57 6.23
CA LEU A 85 12.66 -4.90 5.11
C LEU A 85 13.27 -3.68 4.41
N ALA A 86 12.58 -2.54 4.39
CA ALA A 86 13.16 -1.29 3.90
C ALA A 86 14.19 -0.73 4.90
N CYS A 87 14.03 -1.03 6.18
CA CYS A 87 14.84 -0.49 7.26
C CYS A 87 16.11 -1.30 7.56
N ASP A 88 16.16 -2.58 7.17
CA ASP A 88 17.30 -3.48 7.51
C ASP A 88 18.66 -2.93 7.05
N ALA A 89 18.72 -2.36 5.83
CA ALA A 89 19.94 -1.76 5.32
C ALA A 89 20.30 -0.44 6.01
N LEU A 90 19.29 0.30 6.53
CA LEU A 90 19.49 1.60 7.14
C LEU A 90 20.25 1.53 8.47
N GLN A 91 20.02 0.48 9.27
CA GLN A 91 20.73 0.32 10.55
C GLN A 91 22.25 0.22 10.34
N ARG A 92 22.69 -0.55 9.32
CA ARG A 92 24.11 -0.65 8.97
C ARG A 92 24.63 0.67 8.41
N ALA A 93 23.90 1.28 7.49
CA ALA A 93 24.29 2.55 6.88
C ALA A 93 24.42 3.67 7.94
N VAL A 94 23.51 3.76 8.93
CA VAL A 94 23.61 4.72 10.04
C VAL A 94 24.88 4.49 10.85
N HIS A 95 25.19 3.24 11.17
CA HIS A 95 26.40 2.90 11.92
C HIS A 95 27.68 3.32 11.17
N ASP A 96 27.77 2.99 9.89
CA ASP A 96 28.93 3.28 9.05
C ASP A 96 29.10 4.80 8.85
N LEU A 97 28.02 5.52 8.51
CA LEU A 97 28.05 6.98 8.35
C LEU A 97 28.37 7.71 9.65
N ALA A 98 27.84 7.24 10.78
CA ALA A 98 28.14 7.81 12.09
C ALA A 98 29.65 7.65 12.43
N ALA A 99 30.23 6.47 12.14
CA ALA A 99 31.65 6.22 12.33
C ALA A 99 32.54 7.11 11.42
N GLU A 100 32.18 7.24 10.13
CA GLU A 100 32.89 8.09 9.17
C GLU A 100 32.88 9.57 9.56
N THR A 101 31.78 10.03 10.14
CA THR A 101 31.61 11.46 10.52
C THR A 101 32.01 11.79 11.96
N GLY A 102 32.43 10.79 12.74
CA GLY A 102 32.76 10.95 14.18
C GLY A 102 31.56 11.31 15.05
N LYS A 103 30.34 11.04 14.57
CA LYS A 103 29.09 11.34 15.28
C LYS A 103 28.57 10.09 15.98
N GLN A 104 27.79 10.29 17.05
CA GLN A 104 27.12 9.19 17.75
C GLN A 104 25.62 9.28 17.46
N VAL A 105 25.07 8.26 16.81
CA VAL A 105 23.68 8.28 16.32
C VAL A 105 22.92 7.04 16.77
N LYS A 106 21.69 7.23 17.24
CA LYS A 106 20.73 6.15 17.53
C LYS A 106 19.58 6.22 16.54
N LEU A 107 19.34 5.12 15.84
CA LEU A 107 18.18 4.98 14.94
C LEU A 107 17.01 4.33 15.69
N LYS A 108 15.86 4.99 15.66
CA LYS A 108 14.59 4.45 16.16
C LYS A 108 13.65 4.20 15.00
N LEU A 109 13.08 3.00 14.95
CA LEU A 109 12.15 2.57 13.91
C LEU A 109 10.76 2.35 14.51
N GLN A 110 9.74 2.91 13.90
CA GLN A 110 8.34 2.79 14.33
C GLN A 110 7.48 2.32 13.16
N GLY A 111 6.46 1.50 13.44
CA GLY A 111 5.56 0.99 12.39
C GLY A 111 6.19 -0.08 11.50
N GLN A 112 7.21 -0.80 11.97
CA GLN A 112 7.95 -1.82 11.22
C GLN A 112 7.07 -2.96 10.71
N THR A 113 5.95 -3.23 11.38
CA THR A 113 4.99 -4.30 11.03
C THR A 113 3.96 -3.88 9.96
N ILE A 114 3.96 -2.62 9.56
CA ILE A 114 3.06 -2.15 8.49
C ILE A 114 3.52 -2.78 7.18
N GLU A 115 2.58 -3.43 6.50
CA GLU A 115 2.82 -4.12 5.24
C GLU A 115 2.64 -3.18 4.05
N PHE A 116 3.57 -3.28 3.10
CA PHE A 116 3.61 -2.55 1.84
C PHE A 116 3.76 -3.51 0.67
N ASP A 117 3.36 -3.06 -0.50
CA ASP A 117 3.77 -3.71 -1.73
C ASP A 117 5.31 -3.78 -1.79
N ARG A 118 5.85 -4.94 -2.17
CA ARG A 118 7.28 -5.18 -2.24
C ARG A 118 8.00 -4.23 -3.20
N ALA A 119 7.34 -3.82 -4.29
CA ALA A 119 7.89 -2.84 -5.21
C ALA A 119 8.05 -1.47 -4.54
N ILE A 120 7.12 -1.09 -3.68
CA ILE A 120 7.21 0.14 -2.87
C ILE A 120 8.36 0.03 -1.86
N ILE A 121 8.50 -1.10 -1.17
CA ILE A 121 9.61 -1.35 -0.24
C ILE A 121 10.97 -1.17 -0.94
N GLU A 122 11.14 -1.74 -2.13
CA GLU A 122 12.38 -1.58 -2.89
C GLU A 122 12.60 -0.13 -3.32
N ALA A 123 11.57 0.56 -3.78
CA ALA A 123 11.65 1.97 -4.20
C ALA A 123 11.92 2.94 -3.03
N LEU A 124 11.60 2.57 -1.79
CA LEU A 124 11.81 3.40 -0.60
C LEU A 124 13.26 3.36 -0.07
N LYS A 125 14.03 2.33 -0.38
CA LYS A 125 15.37 2.13 0.19
C LYS A 125 16.32 3.30 -0.09
N ASP A 126 16.43 3.71 -1.34
CA ASP A 126 17.34 4.79 -1.74
C ASP A 126 16.92 6.17 -1.19
N PRO A 127 15.64 6.60 -1.30
CA PRO A 127 15.16 7.82 -0.67
C PRO A 127 15.37 7.86 0.85
N LEU A 128 15.08 6.75 1.57
CA LEU A 128 15.29 6.69 3.00
C LEU A 128 16.76 6.79 3.38
N LEU A 129 17.63 6.10 2.64
CA LEU A 129 19.08 6.18 2.84
C LEU A 129 19.59 7.61 2.63
N HIS A 130 19.09 8.30 1.59
CA HIS A 130 19.45 9.68 1.33
C HIS A 130 19.02 10.63 2.45
N LEU A 131 17.79 10.48 2.96
CA LEU A 131 17.29 11.26 4.08
C LEU A 131 18.09 11.03 5.37
N VAL A 132 18.41 9.77 5.67
CA VAL A 132 19.25 9.41 6.80
C VAL A 132 20.65 10.01 6.67
N ARG A 133 21.25 9.95 5.49
CA ARG A 133 22.55 10.59 5.24
C ARG A 133 22.49 12.09 5.47
N ASN A 134 21.47 12.79 4.96
CA ASN A 134 21.28 14.21 5.19
C ASN A 134 21.13 14.56 6.68
N ALA A 135 20.36 13.74 7.42
CA ALA A 135 20.20 13.91 8.86
C ALA A 135 21.55 13.75 9.60
N ILE A 136 22.38 12.79 9.22
CA ILE A 136 23.69 12.59 9.82
C ILE A 136 24.65 13.71 9.41
N ASP A 137 24.79 14.02 8.13
CA ASP A 137 25.78 14.96 7.62
C ASP A 137 25.50 16.39 8.10
N HIS A 138 24.24 16.83 8.01
CA HIS A 138 23.84 18.22 8.22
C HIS A 138 22.98 18.45 9.47
N GLY A 139 22.22 17.43 9.93
CA GLY A 139 21.34 17.55 11.09
C GLY A 139 22.09 17.36 12.42
N ILE A 140 22.62 16.16 12.64
CA ILE A 140 23.22 15.79 13.93
C ILE A 140 24.57 16.48 14.12
N GLU A 141 24.77 17.07 15.30
CA GLU A 141 26.02 17.71 15.71
C GLU A 141 27.02 16.67 16.27
N LEU A 142 28.31 17.03 16.33
CA LEU A 142 29.33 16.25 17.02
C LEU A 142 29.00 16.10 18.53
N PRO A 143 29.42 15.01 19.18
CA PRO A 143 29.11 14.76 20.60
C PRO A 143 29.44 15.94 21.52
N GLU A 144 30.63 16.54 21.37
CA GLU A 144 31.06 17.70 22.16
C GLU A 144 30.15 18.91 21.95
N GLN A 145 29.72 19.19 20.70
CA GLN A 145 28.82 20.28 20.39
C GLN A 145 27.43 20.08 20.98
N ARG A 146 26.96 18.83 21.01
CA ARG A 146 25.68 18.47 21.63
C ARG A 146 25.71 18.69 23.14
N LEU A 147 26.78 18.21 23.80
CA LEU A 147 26.95 18.42 25.25
C LEU A 147 27.00 19.91 25.60
N ASN A 148 27.69 20.73 24.81
CA ASN A 148 27.74 22.20 25.00
C ASN A 148 26.36 22.87 24.82
N ARG A 149 25.43 22.23 24.11
CA ARG A 149 24.04 22.70 23.93
C ARG A 149 23.05 22.02 24.90
N ASN A 150 23.53 21.37 25.96
CA ASN A 150 22.72 20.62 26.92
C ASN A 150 21.87 19.49 26.28
N LYS A 151 22.32 18.94 25.17
CA LYS A 151 21.73 17.75 24.53
C LYS A 151 22.48 16.49 24.98
N THR A 152 21.87 15.32 24.74
CA THR A 152 22.54 14.04 24.94
C THR A 152 23.68 13.86 23.93
N GLU A 153 24.72 13.13 24.31
CA GLU A 153 25.86 12.81 23.44
C GLU A 153 25.41 12.13 22.12
N PHE A 154 24.36 11.32 22.18
CA PHE A 154 23.80 10.63 21.02
C PHE A 154 22.73 11.48 20.35
N GLY A 155 22.84 11.67 19.02
CA GLY A 155 21.75 12.16 18.18
C GLY A 155 20.73 11.04 17.92
N ASN A 156 19.47 11.41 17.85
CA ASN A 156 18.39 10.47 17.55
C ASN A 156 17.85 10.74 16.15
N ILE A 157 17.76 9.68 15.33
CA ILE A 157 17.02 9.70 14.08
C ILE A 157 15.83 8.76 14.28
N VAL A 158 14.63 9.24 13.95
CA VAL A 158 13.38 8.48 14.04
C VAL A 158 12.80 8.32 12.66
N ILE A 159 12.63 7.07 12.23
CA ILE A 159 11.90 6.74 11.01
C ILE A 159 10.59 6.09 11.44
N SER A 160 9.48 6.65 11.01
CA SER A 160 8.16 6.12 11.34
C SER A 160 7.31 5.89 10.12
N ALA A 161 6.56 4.77 10.11
CA ALA A 161 5.49 4.52 9.18
C ALA A 161 4.16 4.51 9.92
N GLN A 162 3.14 5.17 9.39
CA GLN A 162 1.81 5.27 9.98
C GLN A 162 0.73 5.15 8.91
N LEU A 163 -0.33 4.41 9.23
CA LEU A 163 -1.52 4.37 8.38
C LEU A 163 -2.27 5.70 8.52
N LYS A 164 -2.43 6.42 7.41
CA LYS A 164 -3.28 7.61 7.31
C LYS A 164 -4.39 7.39 6.29
N PHE A 165 -5.42 8.24 6.28
CA PHE A 165 -6.54 8.14 5.34
C PHE A 165 -6.04 8.05 3.90
N GLY A 166 -6.33 6.91 3.25
CA GLY A 166 -5.99 6.67 1.84
C GLY A 166 -4.57 6.17 1.54
N GLY A 167 -3.70 6.00 2.57
CA GLY A 167 -2.33 5.56 2.33
C GLY A 167 -1.51 5.29 3.57
N VAL A 168 -0.20 5.28 3.41
CA VAL A 168 0.77 5.22 4.49
C VAL A 168 1.65 6.47 4.41
N CYS A 169 1.84 7.09 5.55
CA CYS A 169 2.77 8.20 5.71
C CYS A 169 4.07 7.67 6.32
N ILE A 170 5.20 7.95 5.67
CA ILE A 170 6.53 7.65 6.19
C ILE A 170 7.19 8.98 6.52
N SER A 171 7.72 9.10 7.72
CA SER A 171 8.45 10.29 8.17
C SER A 171 9.84 9.93 8.67
N VAL A 172 10.79 10.81 8.40
CA VAL A 172 12.17 10.76 8.93
C VAL A 172 12.40 12.07 9.66
N GLY A 173 12.75 11.99 10.93
CA GLY A 173 13.05 13.15 11.78
C GLY A 173 14.33 12.94 12.56
N ASP A 174 15.03 14.02 12.88
CA ASP A 174 16.22 14.02 13.74
C ASP A 174 16.11 15.09 14.83
N ASP A 175 16.91 14.95 15.88
CA ASP A 175 17.03 15.91 16.99
C ASP A 175 18.28 16.81 16.87
N GLY A 176 18.79 16.98 15.66
CA GLY A 176 19.97 17.79 15.37
C GLY A 176 19.76 19.32 15.51
N GLN A 177 20.61 20.07 14.83
CA GLN A 177 20.61 21.53 14.95
C GLN A 177 19.43 22.23 14.25
N GLY A 178 18.67 21.50 13.42
CA GLY A 178 17.64 22.08 12.55
C GLY A 178 18.25 22.92 11.42
N VAL A 179 17.40 23.42 10.50
CA VAL A 179 17.81 24.41 9.51
C VAL A 179 17.56 25.81 10.11
N ASP A 180 18.55 26.68 9.92
CA ASP A 180 18.55 28.03 10.48
C ASP A 180 17.30 28.82 10.07
N GLN A 181 16.61 29.29 11.09
CA GLN A 181 15.76 30.46 11.24
C GLN A 181 14.57 30.71 10.28
N GLY A 182 13.42 30.64 10.87
CA GLY A 182 12.20 31.35 10.48
C GLY A 182 10.93 30.54 10.41
N GLN A 183 11.04 29.23 10.38
CA GLN A 183 9.87 28.36 10.45
C GLN A 183 10.11 27.22 11.42
N GLN A 184 9.52 27.33 12.61
CA GLN A 184 9.26 26.20 13.50
C GLN A 184 8.42 25.17 12.75
N ARG A 185 9.08 24.22 12.12
CA ARG A 185 8.47 22.97 11.67
C ARG A 185 9.46 21.88 11.99
N ASP A 186 9.02 20.88 12.76
CA ASP A 186 9.63 19.59 12.81
C ASP A 186 10.02 19.21 11.37
N GLN A 187 11.32 19.11 11.08
CA GLN A 187 11.76 18.71 9.76
C GLN A 187 11.60 17.20 9.65
N GLY A 188 10.35 16.79 9.45
CA GLY A 188 10.00 15.49 8.99
C GLY A 188 9.76 15.57 7.47
N PHE A 189 10.52 14.85 6.68
CA PHE A 189 10.13 14.55 5.32
C PHE A 189 8.98 13.55 5.38
N GLU A 190 7.78 13.98 5.01
CA GLU A 190 6.63 13.09 4.86
C GLU A 190 6.57 12.59 3.41
N VAL A 191 6.80 11.30 3.22
CA VAL A 191 6.51 10.63 1.95
C VAL A 191 5.12 10.02 2.04
N HIS A 192 4.18 10.60 1.33
CA HIS A 192 2.84 10.02 1.19
C HIS A 192 2.87 8.94 0.11
N VAL A 193 2.81 7.69 0.55
CA VAL A 193 2.60 6.55 -0.34
C VAL A 193 1.10 6.30 -0.42
N GLN A 194 0.48 6.69 -1.54
CA GLN A 194 -0.91 6.31 -1.79
C GLN A 194 -0.95 4.78 -1.94
N ARG A 195 -1.71 4.11 -1.10
CA ARG A 195 -2.14 2.75 -1.41
C ARG A 195 -2.92 2.83 -2.73
N PRO A 196 -2.59 2.01 -3.75
CA PRO A 196 -3.53 1.82 -4.82
C PRO A 196 -4.87 1.43 -4.17
N PRO A 197 -6.00 1.98 -4.60
CA PRO A 197 -7.28 1.67 -3.99
C PRO A 197 -7.39 0.15 -3.98
N LEU A 198 -7.40 -0.45 -2.79
CA LEU A 198 -7.93 -1.80 -2.62
C LEU A 198 -9.30 -1.70 -3.25
N THR A 199 -9.42 -2.26 -4.43
CA THR A 199 -10.62 -2.26 -5.28
C THR A 199 -11.83 -1.95 -4.44
N SER A 200 -12.48 -0.83 -4.76
CA SER A 200 -13.65 -0.28 -4.09
C SER A 200 -14.37 -1.37 -3.31
N ARG A 201 -14.36 -1.26 -2.00
CA ARG A 201 -15.18 -2.09 -1.13
C ARG A 201 -16.54 -2.16 -1.79
N ILE A 202 -16.90 -3.31 -2.30
CA ILE A 202 -18.27 -3.59 -2.68
C ILE A 202 -19.02 -3.42 -1.37
N ALA A 203 -19.69 -2.28 -1.21
CA ALA A 203 -20.62 -2.10 -0.13
C ALA A 203 -21.61 -3.26 -0.24
N PRO A 204 -21.92 -3.96 0.86
CA PRO A 204 -22.99 -4.93 0.82
C PRO A 204 -24.25 -4.18 0.40
N VAL A 205 -24.80 -4.54 -0.73
CA VAL A 205 -26.13 -4.12 -1.14
C VAL A 205 -27.07 -4.86 -0.19
N VAL A 206 -27.68 -4.11 0.71
CA VAL A 206 -28.81 -4.52 1.54
C VAL A 206 -30.01 -4.83 0.67
#